data_5fb1af0d449501a9c51e8dc2326c157a
#
_entry.id   5fb1af0d449501a9c51e8dc2326c157a
#
_cell.length_a   1.000
_cell.length_b   1.000
_cell.length_c   1.000
_cell.angle_alpha   90.00
_cell.angle_beta   90.00
_cell.angle_gamma   90.00
#
_symmetry.space_group_name_H-M   'P 1'
#
loop_
_entity.id
_entity.type
_entity.pdbx_description
1 polymer ?
#
loop_
_entity_poly.entity_id
_entity_poly.type
_entity_poly.pdbx_seq_one_letter_code
_entity_poly.pdbx_strand_id
1 'polypeptide(L)'
;MSNSNSRNKEAETVHHLTSRIAHRVYFLKECERNDLLEIVRRAADFTGIRLLGWCVMSNHFHLLVLLPQRVEVGEREVLRRYGVLKGQMAAEEVAGSFSLWRQAGDAGEAKVVRWLDSQRRRMYDVGSFMKIVKQWFTEEYNRRNGHSGTLWEAVYHDRGVKCEGRAMAACLAYIHLNPIRAAAADSFDGYAWSSYAAFCRGDGVAVAGMRYVYGVEYTCDEMHQRHEELLESLLEKEKLRRAAEILRMRAAGYDAPLDPLTTEAFLQQAARHFEEVRQEALRLREERMISESAGSRQTVLEREIVAALTLKPGSDAKDLSEVLGLHVATVYRLLQAMANKGLVTHGEHGGFWCA
;
A
#
# COMPACT_ATOMS: atom_id res chain seq x y z
N MET A 1 0.10 29.10 8.72
CA MET A 1 -0.83 28.55 9.73
C MET A 1 -0.60 27.05 9.76
N SER A 2 0.14 26.59 10.79
CA SER A 2 0.54 25.18 10.94
C SER A 2 -0.64 24.41 11.54
N ASN A 3 -1.26 23.56 10.74
CA ASN A 3 -2.21 22.58 11.24
C ASN A 3 -1.44 21.47 11.95
N SER A 4 -1.23 21.66 13.26
CA SER A 4 -0.76 20.61 14.15
C SER A 4 -1.88 19.59 14.33
N ASN A 5 -1.88 18.56 13.50
CA ASN A 5 -2.66 17.35 13.72
C ASN A 5 -2.14 16.72 15.03
N SER A 6 -2.77 17.03 16.17
CA SER A 6 -2.59 16.28 17.41
C SER A 6 -3.21 14.90 17.22
N ARG A 7 -2.52 14.02 16.51
CA ARG A 7 -2.89 12.61 16.41
C ARG A 7 -2.81 12.03 17.80
N ASN A 8 -3.90 11.41 18.21
CA ASN A 8 -4.03 10.67 19.45
C ASN A 8 -2.82 9.71 19.58
N LYS A 9 -1.84 10.04 20.43
CA LYS A 9 -0.58 9.30 20.56
C LYS A 9 -0.74 7.96 21.28
N GLU A 10 -1.97 7.58 21.60
CA GLU A 10 -2.30 6.42 22.43
C GLU A 10 -2.74 5.17 21.63
N ALA A 11 -3.02 5.28 20.35
CA ALA A 11 -3.46 4.15 19.53
C ALA A 11 -2.43 3.75 18.48
N GLU A 12 -2.34 2.46 18.18
CA GLU A 12 -1.56 1.94 17.04
C GLU A 12 -2.11 2.51 15.73
N THR A 13 -1.22 2.87 14.81
CA THR A 13 -1.61 3.37 13.48
C THR A 13 -0.84 2.66 12.38
N VAL A 14 -1.53 2.39 11.26
CA VAL A 14 -0.94 1.77 10.07
C VAL A 14 -0.76 2.82 8.99
N HIS A 15 0.41 2.80 8.36
CA HIS A 15 0.81 3.77 7.34
C HIS A 15 1.29 3.06 6.07
N HIS A 16 0.81 3.52 4.93
CA HIS A 16 1.40 3.22 3.62
C HIS A 16 2.35 4.34 3.25
N LEU A 17 3.64 4.03 3.24
CA LEU A 17 4.72 4.96 2.96
C LEU A 17 5.28 4.71 1.56
N THR A 18 5.48 5.78 0.80
CA THR A 18 6.05 5.71 -0.55
C THR A 18 7.10 6.78 -0.73
N SER A 19 8.22 6.43 -1.34
CA SER A 19 9.23 7.40 -1.76
C SER A 19 9.80 7.02 -3.13
N ARG A 20 10.14 8.03 -3.93
CA ARG A 20 10.57 7.86 -5.32
C ARG A 20 11.92 8.53 -5.56
N ILE A 21 12.72 7.91 -6.44
CA ILE A 21 13.97 8.47 -6.93
C ILE A 21 13.68 9.65 -7.86
N ALA A 22 14.45 10.71 -7.73
CA ALA A 22 14.38 11.91 -8.57
C ALA A 22 14.51 11.56 -10.06
N HIS A 23 13.84 12.35 -10.90
CA HIS A 23 13.78 12.18 -12.36
C HIS A 23 13.17 10.86 -12.84
N ARG A 24 12.60 10.04 -11.96
CA ARG A 24 11.92 8.77 -12.26
C ARG A 24 12.76 7.75 -13.04
N VAL A 25 14.08 7.86 -12.98
CA VAL A 25 14.99 6.94 -13.64
C VAL A 25 15.00 5.57 -12.95
N TYR A 26 15.24 4.50 -13.72
CA TYR A 26 15.41 3.14 -13.21
C TYR A 26 16.79 3.02 -12.57
N PHE A 27 16.87 3.43 -11.32
CA PHE A 27 18.11 3.68 -10.60
C PHE A 27 18.51 2.53 -9.67
N LEU A 28 17.51 1.93 -9.02
CA LEU A 28 17.72 0.87 -8.03
C LEU A 28 17.96 -0.46 -8.76
N LYS A 29 19.21 -0.83 -8.95
CA LYS A 29 19.63 -2.15 -9.40
C LYS A 29 19.48 -3.15 -8.25
N GLU A 30 19.90 -4.38 -8.43
CA GLU A 30 19.80 -5.44 -7.45
C GLU A 30 20.50 -5.10 -6.13
N CYS A 31 21.76 -4.65 -6.20
CA CYS A 31 22.53 -4.29 -5.01
C CYS A 31 21.89 -3.12 -4.25
N GLU A 32 21.43 -2.08 -4.94
CA GLU A 32 20.78 -0.94 -4.31
C GLU A 32 19.45 -1.33 -3.63
N ARG A 33 18.68 -2.25 -4.23
CA ARG A 33 17.45 -2.76 -3.61
C ARG A 33 17.73 -3.59 -2.37
N ASN A 34 18.77 -4.41 -2.39
CA ASN A 34 19.21 -5.18 -1.22
C ASN A 34 19.66 -4.25 -0.09
N ASP A 35 20.51 -3.27 -0.39
CA ASP A 35 20.97 -2.28 0.60
C ASP A 35 19.78 -1.50 1.20
N LEU A 36 18.85 -1.07 0.35
CA LEU A 36 17.67 -0.34 0.82
C LEU A 36 16.81 -1.19 1.77
N LEU A 37 16.59 -2.46 1.45
CA LEU A 37 15.83 -3.36 2.33
C LEU A 37 16.53 -3.60 3.65
N GLU A 38 17.85 -3.76 3.65
CA GLU A 38 18.65 -3.91 4.87
C GLU A 38 18.53 -2.64 5.74
N ILE A 39 18.66 -1.46 5.14
CA ILE A 39 18.52 -0.18 5.84
C ILE A 39 17.10 -0.03 6.41
N VAL A 40 16.06 -0.40 5.64
CA VAL A 40 14.66 -0.38 6.09
C VAL A 40 14.47 -1.25 7.32
N ARG A 41 15.00 -2.48 7.33
CA ARG A 41 14.91 -3.42 8.47
C ARG A 41 15.62 -2.87 9.71
N ARG A 42 16.82 -2.35 9.56
CA ARG A 42 17.60 -1.74 10.67
C ARG A 42 16.93 -0.49 11.22
N ALA A 43 16.39 0.36 10.34
CA ALA A 43 15.65 1.55 10.74
C ALA A 43 14.35 1.17 11.50
N ALA A 44 13.65 0.12 11.07
CA ALA A 44 12.44 -0.37 11.71
C ALA A 44 12.74 -0.88 13.13
N ASP A 45 13.78 -1.71 13.30
CA ASP A 45 14.21 -2.19 14.62
C ASP A 45 14.57 -1.01 15.54
N PHE A 46 15.39 -0.06 15.05
CA PHE A 46 15.77 1.10 15.85
C PHE A 46 14.58 1.94 16.28
N THR A 47 13.69 2.26 15.35
CA THR A 47 12.54 3.12 15.64
C THR A 47 11.41 2.41 16.37
N GLY A 48 11.41 1.09 16.42
CA GLY A 48 10.33 0.28 16.97
C GLY A 48 9.09 0.21 16.06
N ILE A 49 9.22 0.64 14.81
CA ILE A 49 8.20 0.49 13.78
C ILE A 49 8.20 -0.96 13.29
N ARG A 50 7.01 -1.54 13.07
CA ARG A 50 6.88 -2.90 12.57
C ARG A 50 6.58 -2.88 11.07
N LEU A 51 7.36 -3.63 10.29
CA LEU A 51 7.11 -3.83 8.87
C LEU A 51 5.99 -4.86 8.72
N LEU A 52 4.90 -4.47 8.04
CA LEU A 52 3.80 -5.37 7.67
C LEU A 52 3.94 -5.85 6.23
N GLY A 53 4.55 -5.06 5.37
CA GLY A 53 4.86 -5.44 4.01
C GLY A 53 5.67 -4.38 3.27
N TRP A 54 6.26 -4.78 2.15
CA TRP A 54 7.09 -3.92 1.31
C TRP A 54 7.14 -4.38 -0.13
N CYS A 55 7.48 -3.44 -1.00
CA CYS A 55 7.92 -3.71 -2.37
C CYS A 55 8.91 -2.62 -2.79
N VAL A 56 10.14 -3.01 -3.14
CA VAL A 56 11.17 -2.10 -3.64
C VAL A 56 11.29 -2.26 -5.15
N MET A 57 10.75 -1.28 -5.88
CA MET A 57 10.81 -1.21 -7.34
C MET A 57 12.13 -0.60 -7.82
N SER A 58 12.33 -0.51 -9.13
CA SER A 58 13.55 0.04 -9.72
C SER A 58 13.75 1.56 -9.54
N ASN A 59 12.71 2.30 -9.19
CA ASN A 59 12.77 3.76 -9.01
C ASN A 59 11.93 4.31 -7.85
N HIS A 60 11.29 3.45 -7.08
CA HIS A 60 10.52 3.82 -5.89
C HIS A 60 10.32 2.61 -4.98
N PHE A 61 9.83 2.84 -3.79
CA PHE A 61 9.44 1.77 -2.89
C PHE A 61 8.11 2.06 -2.19
N HIS A 62 7.45 1.00 -1.77
CA HIS A 62 6.26 1.01 -0.94
C HIS A 62 6.52 0.23 0.34
N LEU A 63 6.11 0.77 1.47
CA LEU A 63 6.15 0.10 2.77
C LEU A 63 4.77 0.20 3.42
N LEU A 64 4.25 -0.91 3.91
CA LEU A 64 3.14 -0.93 4.86
C LEU A 64 3.74 -1.12 6.24
N VAL A 65 3.55 -0.17 7.13
CA VAL A 65 4.16 -0.18 8.46
C VAL A 65 3.11 0.03 9.55
N LEU A 66 3.33 -0.63 10.68
CA LEU A 66 2.61 -0.36 11.92
C LEU A 66 3.47 0.52 12.82
N LEU A 67 2.95 1.66 13.21
CA LEU A 67 3.46 2.46 14.31
C LEU A 67 2.76 1.97 15.60
N PRO A 68 3.44 1.19 16.45
CA PRO A 68 2.84 0.70 17.68
C PRO A 68 2.68 1.82 18.70
N GLN A 69 1.88 1.55 19.73
CA GLN A 69 1.80 2.44 20.87
C GLN A 69 3.20 2.71 21.46
N ARG A 70 3.48 3.97 21.76
CA ARG A 70 4.77 4.35 22.34
C ARG A 70 4.90 3.81 23.75
N VAL A 71 6.00 3.07 23.99
CA VAL A 71 6.37 2.59 25.31
C VAL A 71 7.67 3.22 25.77
N GLU A 72 7.89 3.24 27.08
CA GLU A 72 9.17 3.65 27.63
C GLU A 72 10.26 2.65 27.27
N VAL A 73 11.38 3.16 26.74
CA VAL A 73 12.50 2.33 26.30
C VAL A 73 13.66 2.52 27.27
N GLY A 74 14.00 1.46 28.02
CA GLY A 74 15.11 1.45 28.95
C GLY A 74 16.47 1.56 28.25
N GLU A 75 17.50 1.97 28.99
CA GLU A 75 18.87 2.19 28.50
C GLU A 75 19.41 1.00 27.70
N ARG A 76 19.32 -0.22 28.25
CA ARG A 76 19.79 -1.45 27.59
C ARG A 76 19.17 -1.62 26.20
N GLU A 77 17.87 -1.39 26.08
CA GLU A 77 17.17 -1.56 24.81
C GLU A 77 17.48 -0.41 23.84
N VAL A 78 17.68 0.82 24.33
CA VAL A 78 18.16 1.93 23.49
C VAL A 78 19.52 1.59 22.89
N LEU A 79 20.47 1.08 23.71
CA LEU A 79 21.80 0.67 23.24
C LEU A 79 21.73 -0.50 22.26
N ARG A 80 20.89 -1.52 22.52
CA ARG A 80 20.67 -2.63 21.59
C ARG A 80 20.20 -2.14 20.23
N ARG A 81 19.14 -1.32 20.21
CA ARG A 81 18.59 -0.75 18.97
C ARG A 81 19.60 0.15 18.26
N TYR A 82 20.36 0.93 19.02
CA TYR A 82 21.42 1.75 18.47
C TYR A 82 22.51 0.89 17.81
N GLY A 83 22.87 -0.24 18.44
CA GLY A 83 23.81 -1.21 17.87
C GLY A 83 23.31 -1.85 16.57
N VAL A 84 22.02 -2.18 16.48
CA VAL A 84 21.43 -2.65 15.22
C VAL A 84 21.54 -1.55 14.14
N LEU A 85 21.32 -0.31 14.50
CA LEU A 85 21.39 0.80 13.55
C LEU A 85 22.82 1.16 13.15
N LYS A 86 23.72 1.37 14.10
CA LYS A 86 25.07 1.94 13.89
C LYS A 86 26.19 0.92 13.93
N GLY A 87 25.91 -0.33 14.30
CA GLY A 87 26.89 -1.38 14.52
C GLY A 87 27.15 -1.60 16.00
N GLN A 88 27.44 -2.85 16.37
CA GLN A 88 27.64 -3.26 17.75
C GLN A 88 28.81 -2.51 18.43
N MET A 89 29.90 -2.32 17.73
CA MET A 89 31.05 -1.56 18.25
C MET A 89 30.67 -0.13 18.66
N ALA A 90 29.87 0.56 17.84
CA ALA A 90 29.40 1.91 18.18
C ALA A 90 28.53 1.94 19.44
N ALA A 91 27.72 0.91 19.68
CA ALA A 91 26.93 0.79 20.91
C ALA A 91 27.82 0.51 22.13
N GLU A 92 28.85 -0.29 21.98
CA GLU A 92 29.83 -0.60 23.05
C GLU A 92 30.65 0.65 23.41
N GLU A 93 31.12 1.43 22.44
CA GLU A 93 31.79 2.71 22.66
C GLU A 93 30.92 3.70 23.45
N VAL A 94 29.64 3.79 23.10
CA VAL A 94 28.67 4.61 23.83
C VAL A 94 28.46 4.10 25.24
N ALA A 95 28.30 2.79 25.44
CA ALA A 95 28.16 2.19 26.76
C ALA A 95 29.41 2.42 27.64
N GLY A 96 30.60 2.31 27.05
CA GLY A 96 31.86 2.68 27.71
C GLY A 96 31.89 4.17 28.11
N SER A 97 31.44 5.04 27.23
CA SER A 97 31.32 6.46 27.50
C SER A 97 30.36 6.76 28.67
N PHE A 98 29.25 6.02 28.78
CA PHE A 98 28.33 6.14 29.90
C PHE A 98 28.99 5.80 31.22
N SER A 99 29.77 4.74 31.25
CA SER A 99 30.52 4.33 32.44
C SER A 99 31.50 5.43 32.89
N LEU A 100 32.18 6.06 31.93
CA LEU A 100 33.09 7.18 32.23
C LEU A 100 32.34 8.44 32.69
N TRP A 101 31.24 8.80 32.02
CA TRP A 101 30.46 10.00 32.39
C TRP A 101 29.88 9.88 33.81
N ARG A 102 29.37 8.70 34.18
CA ARG A 102 28.80 8.47 35.52
C ARG A 102 29.82 8.68 36.66
N GLN A 103 31.12 8.54 36.40
CA GLN A 103 32.17 8.87 37.40
C GLN A 103 32.20 10.36 37.74
N ALA A 104 31.65 11.23 36.90
CA ALA A 104 31.53 12.66 37.17
C ALA A 104 30.25 13.03 37.98
N GLY A 105 29.60 12.05 38.60
CA GLY A 105 28.39 12.26 39.43
C GLY A 105 27.18 12.76 38.62
N ASP A 106 26.37 13.61 39.24
CA ASP A 106 25.09 14.10 38.69
C ASP A 106 25.23 14.75 37.30
N ALA A 107 26.30 15.50 37.08
CA ALA A 107 26.56 16.16 35.81
C ALA A 107 26.83 15.10 34.69
N GLY A 108 27.47 14.00 35.02
CA GLY A 108 27.71 12.88 34.11
C GLY A 108 26.44 12.09 33.83
N GLU A 109 25.63 11.80 34.84
CA GLU A 109 24.33 11.15 34.66
C GLU A 109 23.41 11.99 33.76
N ALA A 110 23.39 13.33 33.94
CA ALA A 110 22.64 14.21 33.07
C ALA A 110 23.09 14.15 31.59
N LYS A 111 24.36 13.83 31.31
CA LYS A 111 24.83 13.58 29.91
C LYS A 111 24.25 12.27 29.36
N VAL A 112 24.28 11.21 30.16
CA VAL A 112 23.68 9.91 29.79
C VAL A 112 22.21 10.07 29.45
N VAL A 113 21.44 10.72 30.33
CA VAL A 113 20.01 10.97 30.15
C VAL A 113 19.75 11.77 28.86
N ARG A 114 20.49 12.85 28.64
CA ARG A 114 20.34 13.65 27.39
C ARG A 114 20.60 12.85 26.14
N TRP A 115 21.62 12.00 26.14
CA TRP A 115 21.93 11.14 24.99
C TRP A 115 20.80 10.12 24.76
N LEU A 116 20.36 9.41 25.80
CA LEU A 116 19.26 8.44 25.74
C LEU A 116 17.97 9.11 25.20
N ASP A 117 17.63 10.28 25.70
CA ASP A 117 16.45 11.02 25.28
C ASP A 117 16.56 11.48 23.81
N SER A 118 17.76 11.80 23.36
CA SER A 118 17.99 12.11 21.94
C SER A 118 17.68 10.93 21.04
N GLN A 119 17.97 9.69 21.47
CA GLN A 119 17.64 8.48 20.73
C GLN A 119 16.14 8.14 20.88
N ARG A 120 15.58 8.19 22.10
CA ARG A 120 14.17 7.93 22.39
C ARG A 120 13.21 8.82 21.59
N ARG A 121 13.58 10.10 21.34
CA ARG A 121 12.79 11.02 20.51
C ARG A 121 12.64 10.55 19.07
N ARG A 122 13.57 9.77 18.56
CA ARG A 122 13.57 9.20 17.19
C ARG A 122 12.82 7.86 17.10
N MET A 123 12.46 7.26 18.25
CA MET A 123 11.70 6.02 18.32
C MET A 123 10.20 6.32 18.27
N TYR A 124 9.44 5.38 17.72
CA TYR A 124 7.99 5.50 17.53
C TYR A 124 7.60 6.77 16.76
N ASP A 125 8.34 7.04 15.69
CA ASP A 125 8.12 8.22 14.83
C ASP A 125 8.38 7.89 13.36
N VAL A 126 7.33 7.98 12.53
CA VAL A 126 7.39 7.66 11.10
C VAL A 126 8.33 8.62 10.36
N GLY A 127 8.36 9.89 10.74
CA GLY A 127 9.25 10.88 10.14
C GLY A 127 10.72 10.54 10.36
N SER A 128 11.09 10.16 11.60
CA SER A 128 12.44 9.70 11.96
C SER A 128 12.81 8.41 11.21
N PHE A 129 11.88 7.45 11.11
CA PHE A 129 12.09 6.23 10.36
C PHE A 129 12.42 6.53 8.89
N MET A 130 11.57 7.29 8.20
CA MET A 130 11.77 7.65 6.81
C MET A 130 13.01 8.50 6.58
N LYS A 131 13.34 9.39 7.52
CA LYS A 131 14.58 10.18 7.47
C LYS A 131 15.81 9.26 7.53
N ILE A 132 15.84 8.29 8.44
CA ILE A 132 16.93 7.31 8.56
C ILE A 132 17.07 6.53 7.25
N VAL A 133 15.98 5.95 6.76
CA VAL A 133 15.99 5.13 5.53
C VAL A 133 16.54 5.93 4.35
N LYS A 134 16.01 7.12 4.11
CA LYS A 134 16.38 7.92 2.93
C LYS A 134 17.79 8.50 3.04
N GLN A 135 18.15 9.01 4.22
CA GLN A 135 19.48 9.63 4.43
C GLN A 135 20.58 8.57 4.33
N TRP A 136 20.43 7.44 5.00
CA TRP A 136 21.46 6.40 4.99
C TRP A 136 21.62 5.74 3.63
N PHE A 137 20.52 5.48 2.95
CA PHE A 137 20.60 4.98 1.58
C PHE A 137 21.33 5.98 0.66
N THR A 138 21.02 7.28 0.78
CA THR A 138 21.69 8.32 0.01
C THR A 138 23.18 8.39 0.34
N GLU A 139 23.57 8.37 1.62
CA GLU A 139 24.96 8.40 2.06
C GLU A 139 25.74 7.20 1.52
N GLU A 140 25.21 5.99 1.64
CA GLU A 140 25.85 4.76 1.17
C GLU A 140 25.97 4.73 -0.36
N TYR A 141 24.91 5.11 -1.06
CA TYR A 141 24.94 5.21 -2.52
C TYR A 141 25.96 6.23 -3.01
N ASN A 142 25.94 7.44 -2.44
CA ASN A 142 26.86 8.51 -2.82
C ASN A 142 28.33 8.10 -2.57
N ARG A 143 28.62 7.49 -1.41
CA ARG A 143 29.94 6.97 -1.06
C ARG A 143 30.44 5.93 -2.07
N ARG A 144 29.56 4.98 -2.47
CA ARG A 144 29.91 3.88 -3.39
C ARG A 144 30.11 4.36 -4.82
N ASN A 145 29.32 5.32 -5.27
CA ASN A 145 29.25 5.74 -6.67
C ASN A 145 29.92 7.10 -6.94
N GLY A 146 30.62 7.70 -5.97
CA GLY A 146 31.22 9.03 -6.13
C GLY A 146 30.20 10.13 -6.47
N HIS A 147 28.94 9.95 -6.03
CA HIS A 147 27.85 10.86 -6.28
C HIS A 147 27.66 11.82 -5.09
N SER A 148 26.99 12.94 -5.31
CA SER A 148 26.66 13.94 -4.29
C SER A 148 25.22 14.45 -4.45
N GLY A 149 24.62 14.93 -3.35
CA GLY A 149 23.27 15.46 -3.34
C GLY A 149 22.20 14.42 -3.01
N THR A 150 20.94 14.84 -3.13
CA THR A 150 19.78 13.98 -2.82
C THR A 150 19.42 13.09 -4.00
N LEU A 151 19.00 11.85 -3.68
CA LEU A 151 18.50 10.90 -4.66
C LEU A 151 16.98 10.94 -4.83
N TRP A 152 16.27 11.64 -3.95
CA TRP A 152 14.82 11.54 -3.78
C TRP A 152 14.08 12.71 -4.41
N GLU A 153 12.96 12.42 -5.11
CA GLU A 153 12.10 13.42 -5.76
C GLU A 153 11.44 14.38 -4.75
N ALA A 154 10.98 13.83 -3.61
CA ALA A 154 10.28 14.59 -2.58
C ALA A 154 10.57 14.03 -1.19
N VAL A 155 9.95 14.58 -0.15
CA VAL A 155 10.10 14.09 1.23
C VAL A 155 9.69 12.61 1.30
N TYR A 156 8.45 12.28 1.19
CA TYR A 156 7.80 10.97 1.01
C TYR A 156 6.28 11.19 1.08
N HIS A 157 5.50 10.20 0.64
CA HIS A 157 4.06 10.20 0.83
C HIS A 157 3.72 9.27 1.99
N ASP A 158 2.83 9.72 2.86
CA ASP A 158 2.30 8.99 4.01
C ASP A 158 0.76 8.97 3.92
N ARG A 159 0.20 7.79 3.75
CA ARG A 159 -1.24 7.56 3.75
C ARG A 159 -1.61 6.66 4.92
N GLY A 160 -2.44 7.18 5.84
CA GLY A 160 -3.02 6.35 6.90
C GLY A 160 -3.90 5.25 6.33
N VAL A 161 -3.74 4.03 6.86
CA VAL A 161 -4.55 2.86 6.52
C VAL A 161 -5.36 2.49 7.77
N LYS A 162 -6.65 2.16 7.61
CA LYS A 162 -7.44 1.70 8.75
C LYS A 162 -6.85 0.41 9.32
N CYS A 163 -6.76 0.32 10.66
CA CYS A 163 -6.30 -0.88 11.37
C CYS A 163 -7.36 -1.99 11.35
N GLU A 164 -7.89 -2.29 10.19
CA GLU A 164 -8.87 -3.35 9.93
C GLU A 164 -8.26 -4.33 8.94
N GLY A 165 -8.37 -5.64 9.18
CA GLY A 165 -7.76 -6.68 8.37
C GLY A 165 -8.03 -6.52 6.87
N ARG A 166 -9.28 -6.23 6.48
CA ARG A 166 -9.64 -6.02 5.07
C ARG A 166 -8.92 -4.82 4.44
N ALA A 167 -8.83 -3.68 5.14
CA ALA A 167 -8.16 -2.49 4.63
C ALA A 167 -6.65 -2.68 4.52
N MET A 168 -6.05 -3.34 5.51
CA MET A 168 -4.62 -3.67 5.50
C MET A 168 -4.30 -4.69 4.40
N ALA A 169 -5.11 -5.74 4.24
CA ALA A 169 -4.92 -6.75 3.21
C ALA A 169 -5.03 -6.14 1.80
N ALA A 170 -6.01 -5.26 1.56
CA ALA A 170 -6.14 -4.55 0.29
C ALA A 170 -4.92 -3.65 -0.01
N CYS A 171 -4.42 -2.93 0.98
CA CYS A 171 -3.21 -2.12 0.83
C CYS A 171 -1.97 -2.99 0.57
N LEU A 172 -1.84 -4.11 1.29
CA LEU A 172 -0.75 -5.06 1.12
C LEU A 172 -0.78 -5.70 -0.28
N ALA A 173 -1.96 -6.11 -0.75
CA ALA A 173 -2.14 -6.62 -2.10
C ALA A 173 -1.81 -5.56 -3.17
N TYR A 174 -2.23 -4.30 -2.98
CA TYR A 174 -1.81 -3.21 -3.85
C TYR A 174 -0.28 -3.10 -3.95
N ILE A 175 0.43 -3.21 -2.82
CA ILE A 175 1.90 -3.16 -2.76
C ILE A 175 2.51 -4.35 -3.51
N HIS A 176 1.99 -5.55 -3.31
CA HIS A 176 2.51 -6.77 -3.93
C HIS A 176 2.21 -6.88 -5.44
N LEU A 177 1.18 -6.20 -5.93
CA LEU A 177 0.87 -6.14 -7.37
C LEU A 177 1.78 -5.19 -8.17
N ASN A 178 2.55 -4.31 -7.52
CA ASN A 178 3.38 -3.35 -8.25
C ASN A 178 4.35 -4.00 -9.26
N PRO A 179 5.04 -5.12 -8.95
CA PRO A 179 5.93 -5.77 -9.93
C PRO A 179 5.20 -6.26 -11.17
N ILE A 180 4.02 -6.88 -11.00
CA ILE A 180 3.20 -7.37 -12.12
C ILE A 180 2.73 -6.19 -12.98
N ARG A 181 2.23 -5.11 -12.36
CA ARG A 181 1.78 -3.89 -13.05
C ARG A 181 2.87 -3.21 -13.86
N ALA A 182 4.12 -3.34 -13.41
CA ALA A 182 5.29 -2.78 -14.08
C ALA A 182 5.97 -3.77 -15.04
N ALA A 183 5.39 -4.95 -15.28
CA ALA A 183 5.99 -6.06 -16.04
C ALA A 183 7.43 -6.40 -15.55
N ALA A 184 7.67 -6.27 -14.24
CA ALA A 184 8.95 -6.59 -13.60
C ALA A 184 8.97 -8.02 -13.02
N ALA A 185 7.85 -8.73 -13.05
CA ALA A 185 7.69 -10.12 -12.69
C ALA A 185 6.45 -10.71 -13.38
N ASP A 186 6.47 -12.02 -13.63
CA ASP A 186 5.38 -12.76 -14.26
C ASP A 186 4.52 -13.52 -13.24
N SER A 187 5.00 -13.66 -11.99
CA SER A 187 4.28 -14.27 -10.87
C SER A 187 4.35 -13.40 -9.63
N PHE A 188 3.41 -13.57 -8.69
CA PHE A 188 3.33 -12.75 -7.48
C PHE A 188 4.53 -12.95 -6.55
N ASP A 189 5.07 -14.16 -6.49
CA ASP A 189 6.24 -14.56 -5.70
C ASP A 189 7.58 -14.40 -6.45
N GLY A 190 7.54 -14.11 -7.75
CA GLY A 190 8.73 -14.01 -8.62
C GLY A 190 9.57 -12.76 -8.40
N TYR A 191 9.10 -11.78 -7.62
CA TYR A 191 9.83 -10.53 -7.40
C TYR A 191 10.57 -10.52 -6.07
N ALA A 192 11.87 -10.75 -6.08
CA ALA A 192 12.70 -10.97 -4.89
C ALA A 192 12.64 -9.86 -3.83
N TRP A 193 12.35 -8.62 -4.21
CA TRP A 193 12.28 -7.43 -3.36
C TRP A 193 10.85 -7.08 -2.90
N SER A 194 9.93 -8.04 -3.01
CA SER A 194 8.59 -7.99 -2.44
C SER A 194 8.53 -8.76 -1.13
N SER A 195 7.76 -8.25 -0.16
CA SER A 195 7.48 -9.00 1.07
C SER A 195 6.63 -10.25 0.83
N TYR A 196 5.89 -10.34 -0.27
CA TYR A 196 5.18 -11.57 -0.63
C TYR A 196 6.17 -12.69 -1.02
N ALA A 197 7.13 -12.40 -1.87
CA ALA A 197 8.18 -13.35 -2.20
C ALA A 197 9.03 -13.73 -0.95
N ALA A 198 9.26 -12.79 -0.03
CA ALA A 198 9.93 -13.06 1.23
C ALA A 198 9.08 -13.97 2.14
N PHE A 199 7.77 -13.74 2.21
CA PHE A 199 6.82 -14.59 2.94
C PHE A 199 6.81 -16.02 2.41
N CYS A 200 6.73 -16.22 1.10
CA CYS A 200 6.79 -17.55 0.46
C CYS A 200 8.11 -18.29 0.76
N ARG A 201 9.19 -17.56 1.00
CA ARG A 201 10.48 -18.13 1.44
C ARG A 201 10.61 -18.32 2.96
N GLY A 202 9.58 -18.01 3.74
CA GLY A 202 9.58 -18.15 5.20
C GLY A 202 10.34 -17.04 5.95
N ASP A 203 10.54 -15.86 5.36
CA ASP A 203 11.15 -14.71 6.05
C ASP A 203 10.34 -14.31 7.28
N GLY A 204 10.96 -14.32 8.46
CA GLY A 204 10.27 -14.11 9.73
C GLY A 204 9.57 -12.76 9.86
N VAL A 205 10.13 -11.70 9.25
CA VAL A 205 9.52 -10.36 9.27
C VAL A 205 8.28 -10.33 8.37
N ALA A 206 8.38 -10.91 7.17
CA ALA A 206 7.25 -11.00 6.24
C ALA A 206 6.12 -11.87 6.80
N VAL A 207 6.45 -13.02 7.41
CA VAL A 207 5.48 -13.89 8.10
C VAL A 207 4.79 -13.15 9.24
N ALA A 208 5.53 -12.42 10.07
CA ALA A 208 4.96 -11.63 11.16
C ALA A 208 4.03 -10.52 10.65
N GLY A 209 4.38 -9.87 9.53
CA GLY A 209 3.55 -8.88 8.85
C GLY A 209 2.25 -9.48 8.33
N MET A 210 2.31 -10.61 7.64
CA MET A 210 1.13 -11.35 7.15
C MET A 210 0.21 -11.77 8.30
N ARG A 211 0.77 -12.30 9.40
CA ARG A 211 0.00 -12.66 10.60
C ARG A 211 -0.70 -11.46 11.24
N TYR A 212 -0.08 -10.29 11.25
CA TYR A 212 -0.73 -9.08 11.75
C TYR A 212 -1.92 -8.66 10.88
N VAL A 213 -1.79 -8.81 9.56
CA VAL A 213 -2.82 -8.40 8.59
C VAL A 213 -4.00 -9.38 8.55
N TYR A 214 -3.72 -10.68 8.54
CA TYR A 214 -4.74 -11.72 8.36
C TYR A 214 -5.27 -12.31 9.65
N GLY A 215 -4.48 -12.29 10.74
CA GLY A 215 -4.80 -12.88 12.02
C GLY A 215 -3.81 -13.98 12.39
N VAL A 216 -3.60 -14.14 13.70
CA VAL A 216 -2.66 -15.14 14.26
C VAL A 216 -3.22 -16.57 14.23
N GLU A 217 -4.52 -16.70 14.02
CA GLU A 217 -5.25 -17.97 13.93
C GLU A 217 -5.00 -18.73 12.62
N TYR A 218 -4.53 -18.04 11.58
CA TYR A 218 -4.28 -18.65 10.29
C TYR A 218 -2.85 -19.22 10.18
N THR A 219 -2.75 -20.38 9.56
CA THR A 219 -1.48 -20.97 9.13
C THR A 219 -0.85 -20.17 7.99
N CYS A 220 0.43 -20.42 7.70
CA CYS A 220 1.09 -19.76 6.55
C CYS A 220 0.42 -20.13 5.24
N ASP A 221 -0.02 -21.36 5.07
CA ASP A 221 -0.69 -21.83 3.84
C ASP A 221 -2.06 -21.18 3.65
N GLU A 222 -2.85 -21.04 4.72
CA GLU A 222 -4.13 -20.34 4.66
C GLU A 222 -3.96 -18.84 4.36
N MET A 223 -2.95 -18.19 4.94
CA MET A 223 -2.64 -16.80 4.63
C MET A 223 -2.18 -16.65 3.18
N HIS A 224 -1.35 -17.58 2.69
CA HIS A 224 -0.89 -17.63 1.30
C HIS A 224 -2.09 -17.71 0.35
N GLN A 225 -2.94 -18.72 0.51
CA GLN A 225 -4.11 -18.93 -0.31
C GLN A 225 -5.03 -17.70 -0.34
N ARG A 226 -5.40 -17.15 0.84
CA ARG A 226 -6.27 -15.97 0.94
C ARG A 226 -5.68 -14.74 0.27
N HIS A 227 -4.35 -14.56 0.40
CA HIS A 227 -3.68 -13.41 -0.19
C HIS A 227 -3.59 -13.55 -1.71
N GLU A 228 -3.31 -14.75 -2.22
CA GLU A 228 -3.22 -15.04 -3.64
C GLU A 228 -4.59 -14.86 -4.34
N GLU A 229 -5.66 -15.39 -3.76
CA GLU A 229 -7.03 -15.15 -4.23
C GLU A 229 -7.37 -13.65 -4.31
N LEU A 230 -6.91 -12.86 -3.32
CA LEU A 230 -7.10 -11.41 -3.33
C LEU A 230 -6.27 -10.74 -4.44
N LEU A 231 -5.01 -11.15 -4.62
CA LEU A 231 -4.13 -10.63 -5.69
C LEU A 231 -4.72 -10.91 -7.07
N GLU A 232 -5.18 -12.14 -7.32
CA GLU A 232 -5.82 -12.55 -8.58
C GLU A 232 -7.08 -11.72 -8.86
N SER A 233 -7.98 -11.62 -7.86
CA SER A 233 -9.21 -10.84 -7.99
C SER A 233 -8.93 -9.36 -8.31
N LEU A 234 -7.96 -8.74 -7.66
CA LEU A 234 -7.62 -7.34 -7.89
C LEU A 234 -6.92 -7.14 -9.25
N LEU A 235 -6.07 -8.08 -9.65
CA LEU A 235 -5.39 -8.05 -10.94
C LEU A 235 -6.39 -8.19 -12.09
N GLU A 236 -7.34 -9.12 -11.98
CA GLU A 236 -8.37 -9.32 -12.99
C GLU A 236 -9.28 -8.10 -13.16
N LYS A 237 -9.72 -7.51 -12.04
CA LYS A 237 -10.48 -6.24 -12.07
C LYS A 237 -9.69 -5.12 -12.77
N GLU A 238 -8.39 -5.02 -12.50
CA GLU A 238 -7.56 -4.00 -13.12
C GLU A 238 -7.36 -4.25 -14.62
N LYS A 239 -7.15 -5.49 -15.04
CA LYS A 239 -7.06 -5.87 -16.47
C LYS A 239 -8.34 -5.53 -17.21
N LEU A 240 -9.51 -5.87 -16.65
CA LEU A 240 -10.81 -5.52 -17.24
C LEU A 240 -11.01 -4.01 -17.35
N ARG A 241 -10.65 -3.25 -16.31
CA ARG A 241 -10.73 -1.79 -16.34
C ARG A 241 -9.87 -1.19 -17.47
N ARG A 242 -8.61 -1.64 -17.61
CA ARG A 242 -7.70 -1.17 -18.66
C ARG A 242 -8.20 -1.59 -20.06
N ALA A 243 -8.68 -2.82 -20.19
CA ALA A 243 -9.27 -3.28 -21.43
C ALA A 243 -10.48 -2.44 -21.84
N ALA A 244 -11.38 -2.10 -20.92
CA ALA A 244 -12.52 -1.22 -21.17
C ALA A 244 -12.09 0.18 -21.63
N GLU A 245 -11.00 0.72 -21.09
CA GLU A 245 -10.44 2.01 -21.48
C GLU A 245 -9.85 1.96 -22.90
N ILE A 246 -9.02 0.95 -23.20
CA ILE A 246 -8.41 0.75 -24.51
C ILE A 246 -9.51 0.56 -25.59
N LEU A 247 -10.51 -0.29 -25.32
CA LEU A 247 -11.61 -0.54 -26.27
C LEU A 247 -12.43 0.73 -26.53
N ARG A 248 -12.68 1.56 -25.50
CA ARG A 248 -13.37 2.85 -25.68
C ARG A 248 -12.55 3.82 -26.52
N MET A 249 -11.25 3.93 -26.29
CA MET A 249 -10.38 4.79 -27.07
C MET A 249 -10.34 4.35 -28.54
N ARG A 250 -10.20 3.05 -28.80
CA ARG A 250 -10.22 2.48 -30.16
C ARG A 250 -11.57 2.72 -30.85
N ALA A 251 -12.69 2.54 -30.14
CA ALA A 251 -14.03 2.82 -30.67
C ALA A 251 -14.25 4.32 -31.00
N ALA A 252 -13.55 5.21 -30.29
CA ALA A 252 -13.56 6.65 -30.58
C ALA A 252 -12.56 7.07 -31.68
N GLY A 253 -11.86 6.12 -32.32
CA GLY A 253 -10.90 6.35 -33.39
C GLY A 253 -9.50 6.77 -32.93
N TYR A 254 -9.17 6.62 -31.64
CA TYR A 254 -7.83 6.89 -31.12
C TYR A 254 -6.95 5.65 -31.22
N ASP A 255 -5.68 5.83 -31.52
CA ASP A 255 -4.67 4.78 -31.36
C ASP A 255 -4.40 4.57 -29.88
N ALA A 256 -4.85 3.43 -29.35
CA ALA A 256 -4.65 3.05 -27.96
C ALA A 256 -3.74 1.81 -27.90
N PRO A 257 -2.44 2.00 -27.55
CA PRO A 257 -1.50 0.90 -27.46
C PRO A 257 -1.86 -0.05 -26.31
N LEU A 258 -1.43 -1.30 -26.44
CA LEU A 258 -1.51 -2.27 -25.35
C LEU A 258 -0.59 -1.87 -24.21
N ASP A 259 -1.02 -2.13 -22.99
CA ASP A 259 -0.16 -2.04 -21.81
C ASP A 259 0.32 -3.45 -21.37
N PRO A 260 1.28 -3.56 -20.44
CA PRO A 260 1.83 -4.84 -20.02
C PRO A 260 0.81 -5.85 -19.47
N LEU A 261 -0.34 -5.39 -19.02
CA LEU A 261 -1.40 -6.24 -18.43
C LEU A 261 -2.48 -6.65 -19.44
N THR A 262 -2.49 -6.05 -20.63
CA THR A 262 -3.54 -6.29 -21.64
C THR A 262 -2.92 -6.74 -22.95
N THR A 263 -3.22 -7.99 -23.35
CA THR A 263 -2.87 -8.53 -24.67
C THR A 263 -4.05 -8.38 -25.65
N GLU A 264 -3.80 -8.48 -26.94
CA GLU A 264 -4.88 -8.45 -27.95
C GLU A 264 -5.90 -9.58 -27.74
N ALA A 265 -5.42 -10.79 -27.36
CA ALA A 265 -6.30 -11.90 -27.01
C ALA A 265 -7.18 -11.60 -25.80
N PHE A 266 -6.63 -10.95 -24.77
CA PHE A 266 -7.39 -10.51 -23.59
C PHE A 266 -8.40 -9.43 -23.95
N LEU A 267 -8.05 -8.47 -24.83
CA LEU A 267 -8.99 -7.45 -25.30
C LEU A 267 -10.18 -8.06 -26.04
N GLN A 268 -9.95 -9.09 -26.88
CA GLN A 268 -11.04 -9.80 -27.56
C GLN A 268 -11.94 -10.54 -26.58
N GLN A 269 -11.37 -11.16 -25.55
CA GLN A 269 -12.12 -11.80 -24.47
C GLN A 269 -12.92 -10.76 -23.66
N ALA A 270 -12.29 -9.66 -23.27
CA ALA A 270 -12.93 -8.56 -22.55
C ALA A 270 -14.08 -7.92 -23.37
N ALA A 271 -13.89 -7.74 -24.66
CA ALA A 271 -14.93 -7.21 -25.54
C ALA A 271 -16.17 -8.11 -25.58
N ARG A 272 -15.99 -9.46 -25.64
CA ARG A 272 -17.10 -10.40 -25.53
C ARG A 272 -17.78 -10.32 -24.18
N HIS A 273 -17.02 -10.30 -23.08
CA HIS A 273 -17.54 -10.15 -21.73
C HIS A 273 -18.36 -8.88 -21.57
N PHE A 274 -17.87 -7.73 -22.07
CA PHE A 274 -18.60 -6.47 -22.00
C PHE A 274 -19.89 -6.48 -22.84
N GLU A 275 -19.89 -7.17 -23.97
CA GLU A 275 -21.13 -7.32 -24.76
C GLU A 275 -22.15 -8.21 -24.05
N GLU A 276 -21.73 -9.31 -23.41
CA GLU A 276 -22.60 -10.16 -22.57
C GLU A 276 -23.20 -9.36 -21.39
N VAL A 277 -22.36 -8.57 -20.69
CA VAL A 277 -22.80 -7.68 -19.59
C VAL A 277 -23.78 -6.63 -20.10
N ARG A 278 -23.56 -6.10 -21.32
CA ARG A 278 -24.45 -5.12 -21.94
C ARG A 278 -25.82 -5.75 -22.27
N GLN A 279 -25.82 -6.95 -22.81
CA GLN A 279 -27.10 -7.66 -23.10
C GLN A 279 -27.85 -7.95 -21.80
N GLU A 280 -27.17 -8.38 -20.75
CA GLU A 280 -27.76 -8.59 -19.43
C GLU A 280 -28.31 -7.28 -18.85
N ALA A 281 -27.60 -6.15 -18.99
CA ALA A 281 -28.08 -4.83 -18.56
C ALA A 281 -29.38 -4.42 -19.28
N LEU A 282 -29.48 -4.68 -20.58
CA LEU A 282 -30.70 -4.42 -21.35
C LEU A 282 -31.85 -5.30 -20.86
N ARG A 283 -31.61 -6.59 -20.64
CA ARG A 283 -32.61 -7.51 -20.08
C ARG A 283 -33.11 -7.07 -18.71
N LEU A 284 -32.18 -6.70 -17.81
CA LEU A 284 -32.53 -6.21 -16.46
C LEU A 284 -33.34 -4.92 -16.52
N ARG A 285 -33.05 -4.03 -17.49
CA ARG A 285 -33.83 -2.82 -17.71
C ARG A 285 -35.28 -3.13 -18.12
N GLU A 286 -35.47 -4.10 -19.00
CA GLU A 286 -36.80 -4.57 -19.41
C GLU A 286 -37.55 -5.20 -18.22
N GLU A 287 -36.88 -6.09 -17.44
CA GLU A 287 -37.45 -6.68 -16.22
C GLU A 287 -37.87 -5.60 -15.21
N ARG A 288 -37.06 -4.54 -15.02
CA ARG A 288 -37.42 -3.41 -14.16
C ARG A 288 -38.66 -2.68 -14.62
N MET A 289 -38.81 -2.49 -15.92
CA MET A 289 -39.97 -1.81 -16.48
C MET A 289 -41.27 -2.62 -16.30
N ILE A 290 -41.17 -3.95 -16.23
CA ILE A 290 -42.30 -4.88 -16.08
C ILE A 290 -42.61 -5.15 -14.60
N SER A 291 -41.61 -5.01 -13.69
CA SER A 291 -41.74 -5.38 -12.27
C SER A 291 -42.70 -4.47 -11.49
N GLU A 292 -43.77 -5.06 -10.91
CA GLU A 292 -44.76 -4.35 -10.11
C GLU A 292 -44.40 -4.25 -8.61
N SER A 293 -43.45 -5.08 -8.09
CA SER A 293 -43.10 -5.13 -6.67
C SER A 293 -41.90 -4.30 -6.29
N ALA A 294 -41.99 -3.47 -5.24
CA ALA A 294 -40.90 -2.55 -4.82
C ALA A 294 -39.61 -3.28 -4.42
N GLY A 295 -39.68 -4.44 -3.79
CA GLY A 295 -38.48 -5.20 -3.38
C GLY A 295 -37.77 -5.86 -4.54
N SER A 296 -38.51 -6.43 -5.47
CA SER A 296 -37.95 -6.97 -6.70
C SER A 296 -37.28 -5.87 -7.56
N ARG A 297 -37.92 -4.70 -7.65
CA ARG A 297 -37.44 -3.54 -8.41
C ARG A 297 -36.12 -3.01 -7.87
N GLN A 298 -35.94 -2.96 -6.56
CA GLN A 298 -34.67 -2.51 -5.97
C GLN A 298 -33.52 -3.46 -6.29
N THR A 299 -33.74 -4.78 -6.19
CA THR A 299 -32.71 -5.78 -6.51
C THR A 299 -32.34 -5.75 -7.99
N VAL A 300 -33.31 -5.58 -8.89
CA VAL A 300 -33.06 -5.43 -10.32
C VAL A 300 -32.25 -4.16 -10.61
N LEU A 301 -32.58 -3.03 -9.95
CA LEU A 301 -31.83 -1.77 -10.08
C LEU A 301 -30.37 -1.90 -9.58
N GLU A 302 -30.14 -2.59 -8.48
CA GLU A 302 -28.78 -2.84 -7.98
C GLU A 302 -27.95 -3.64 -9.01
N ARG A 303 -28.49 -4.67 -9.62
CA ARG A 303 -27.86 -5.46 -10.68
C ARG A 303 -27.61 -4.62 -11.96
N GLU A 304 -28.55 -3.79 -12.35
CA GLU A 304 -28.42 -2.88 -13.50
C GLU A 304 -27.30 -1.83 -13.28
N ILE A 305 -27.17 -1.30 -12.05
CA ILE A 305 -26.07 -0.40 -11.67
C ILE A 305 -24.72 -1.12 -11.74
N VAL A 306 -24.61 -2.35 -11.25
CA VAL A 306 -23.38 -3.15 -11.35
C VAL A 306 -23.00 -3.37 -12.81
N ALA A 307 -23.96 -3.73 -13.67
CA ALA A 307 -23.70 -3.90 -15.10
C ALA A 307 -23.24 -2.59 -15.77
N ALA A 308 -23.88 -1.47 -15.45
CA ALA A 308 -23.49 -0.15 -15.98
C ALA A 308 -22.08 0.26 -15.53
N LEU A 309 -21.72 0.02 -14.27
CA LEU A 309 -20.38 0.27 -13.74
C LEU A 309 -19.32 -0.68 -14.31
N THR A 310 -19.69 -1.91 -14.66
CA THR A 310 -18.80 -2.84 -15.36
C THR A 310 -18.46 -2.33 -16.76
N LEU A 311 -19.44 -1.77 -17.46
CA LEU A 311 -19.25 -1.21 -18.81
C LEU A 311 -18.52 0.13 -18.80
N LYS A 312 -18.75 0.98 -17.77
CA LYS A 312 -18.10 2.29 -17.61
C LYS A 312 -17.65 2.48 -16.17
N PRO A 313 -16.53 1.85 -15.76
CA PRO A 313 -15.98 2.00 -14.42
C PRO A 313 -15.64 3.46 -14.10
N GLY A 314 -15.89 3.89 -12.86
CA GLY A 314 -15.63 5.26 -12.42
C GLY A 314 -16.72 6.26 -12.80
N SER A 315 -17.90 5.81 -13.29
CA SER A 315 -19.04 6.66 -13.52
C SER A 315 -19.54 7.29 -12.22
N ASP A 316 -19.92 8.56 -12.27
CA ASP A 316 -20.58 9.24 -11.16
C ASP A 316 -22.11 9.02 -11.19
N ALA A 317 -22.80 9.54 -10.17
CA ALA A 317 -24.26 9.41 -10.08
C ALA A 317 -25.01 10.09 -11.23
N LYS A 318 -24.42 11.11 -11.84
CA LYS A 318 -25.01 11.83 -13.00
C LYS A 318 -24.89 10.97 -14.26
N ASP A 319 -23.70 10.44 -14.53
CA ASP A 319 -23.47 9.52 -15.66
C ASP A 319 -24.45 8.33 -15.62
N LEU A 320 -24.56 7.70 -14.44
CA LEU A 320 -25.45 6.56 -14.24
C LEU A 320 -26.92 6.96 -14.33
N SER A 321 -27.30 8.17 -13.94
CA SER A 321 -28.67 8.66 -14.06
C SER A 321 -29.12 8.77 -15.52
N GLU A 322 -28.24 9.19 -16.39
CA GLU A 322 -28.48 9.26 -17.84
C GLU A 322 -28.66 7.85 -18.44
N VAL A 323 -27.77 6.92 -18.10
CA VAL A 323 -27.83 5.53 -18.57
C VAL A 323 -29.07 4.80 -18.09
N LEU A 324 -29.42 4.96 -16.80
CA LEU A 324 -30.52 4.25 -16.15
C LEU A 324 -31.89 4.90 -16.38
N GLY A 325 -31.92 6.14 -16.84
CA GLY A 325 -33.14 6.92 -16.99
C GLY A 325 -33.81 7.20 -15.62
N LEU A 326 -33.01 7.44 -14.58
CA LEU A 326 -33.47 7.71 -13.21
C LEU A 326 -33.01 9.08 -12.74
N HIS A 327 -33.70 9.67 -11.77
CA HIS A 327 -33.27 10.91 -11.18
C HIS A 327 -31.94 10.75 -10.41
N VAL A 328 -30.99 11.68 -10.56
CA VAL A 328 -29.65 11.65 -9.96
C VAL A 328 -29.68 11.36 -8.46
N ALA A 329 -30.58 12.01 -7.71
CA ALA A 329 -30.71 11.79 -6.26
C ALA A 329 -31.14 10.35 -5.91
N THR A 330 -31.87 9.68 -6.80
CA THR A 330 -32.27 8.27 -6.61
C THR A 330 -31.06 7.36 -6.83
N VAL A 331 -30.32 7.59 -7.91
CA VAL A 331 -29.07 6.85 -8.20
C VAL A 331 -28.06 7.03 -7.07
N TYR A 332 -27.87 8.26 -6.61
CA TYR A 332 -26.95 8.54 -5.51
C TYR A 332 -27.30 7.77 -4.22
N ARG A 333 -28.59 7.74 -3.83
CA ARG A 333 -29.05 6.96 -2.65
C ARG A 333 -28.83 5.47 -2.83
N LEU A 334 -29.05 4.92 -4.02
CA LEU A 334 -28.79 3.51 -4.33
C LEU A 334 -27.31 3.20 -4.23
N LEU A 335 -26.46 4.03 -4.83
CA LEU A 335 -24.99 3.86 -4.77
C LEU A 335 -24.48 3.90 -3.33
N GLN A 336 -24.97 4.81 -2.50
CA GLN A 336 -24.63 4.84 -1.06
C GLN A 336 -25.07 3.56 -0.34
N ALA A 337 -26.29 3.08 -0.59
CA ALA A 337 -26.77 1.82 -0.03
C ALA A 337 -25.94 0.61 -0.50
N MET A 338 -25.56 0.58 -1.77
CA MET A 338 -24.71 -0.47 -2.36
C MET A 338 -23.29 -0.40 -1.82
N ALA A 339 -22.73 0.80 -1.61
CA ALA A 339 -21.42 0.98 -0.98
C ALA A 339 -21.41 0.45 0.46
N ASN A 340 -22.47 0.69 1.23
CA ASN A 340 -22.64 0.15 2.58
C ASN A 340 -22.73 -1.39 2.59
N LYS A 341 -23.26 -1.99 1.51
CA LYS A 341 -23.31 -3.45 1.32
C LYS A 341 -21.99 -4.02 0.76
N GLY A 342 -21.01 -3.17 0.42
CA GLY A 342 -19.75 -3.57 -0.21
C GLY A 342 -19.88 -4.01 -1.68
N LEU A 343 -20.97 -3.67 -2.36
CA LEU A 343 -21.19 -3.99 -3.78
C LEU A 343 -20.53 -3.01 -4.75
N VAL A 344 -20.28 -1.78 -4.30
CA VAL A 344 -19.57 -0.75 -5.04
C VAL A 344 -18.59 0.01 -4.12
N THR A 345 -17.56 0.60 -4.71
CA THR A 345 -16.58 1.45 -3.99
C THR A 345 -16.58 2.85 -4.58
N HIS A 346 -16.31 3.86 -3.74
CA HIS A 346 -16.21 5.25 -4.14
C HIS A 346 -14.74 5.63 -4.35
N GLY A 347 -14.40 6.19 -5.50
CA GLY A 347 -13.05 6.65 -5.83
C GLY A 347 -12.76 8.08 -5.36
N GLU A 348 -11.49 8.46 -5.33
CA GLU A 348 -11.01 9.79 -4.86
C GLU A 348 -11.52 10.96 -5.69
N HIS A 349 -11.98 10.73 -6.91
CA HIS A 349 -12.49 11.75 -7.84
C HIS A 349 -14.02 11.71 -8.03
N GLY A 350 -14.75 11.13 -7.09
CA GLY A 350 -16.22 11.15 -7.10
C GLY A 350 -16.91 10.04 -7.91
N GLY A 351 -16.16 9.19 -8.61
CA GLY A 351 -16.71 8.05 -9.36
C GLY A 351 -16.96 6.80 -8.51
N PHE A 352 -17.82 5.91 -8.99
CA PHE A 352 -18.13 4.62 -8.37
C PHE A 352 -17.56 3.46 -9.20
N TRP A 353 -17.23 2.36 -8.52
CA TRP A 353 -16.61 1.17 -9.09
C TRP A 353 -17.31 -0.07 -8.53
N CYS A 354 -17.38 -1.15 -9.30
CA CYS A 354 -17.78 -2.44 -8.74
C CYS A 354 -16.78 -2.86 -7.65
N ALA A 355 -17.28 -3.35 -6.54
CA ALA A 355 -16.47 -3.75 -5.39
C ALA A 355 -15.67 -5.02 -5.66
#